data_a03afbc797a55876b9ea1e05d6c76dea
#
_entry.id   a03afbc797a55876b9ea1e05d6c76dea
#
_cell.length_a   1.000
_cell.length_b   1.000
_cell.length_c   1.000
_cell.angle_alpha   90.00
_cell.angle_beta   90.00
_cell.angle_gamma   90.00
#
_symmetry.space_group_name_H-M   'P 1'
#
loop_
_entity.id
_entity.type
_entity.pdbx_description
1 polymer ?
#
loop_
_entity_poly.entity_id
_entity_poly.type
_entity_poly.pdbx_seq_one_letter_code
_entity_poly.pdbx_strand_id
1 'polypeptide(L)'
;MARKSESVGKAPRGRGRPPGGGNTAEQAQNQLLDAAERLFVERGYGASTMEAIAREAGYSRAVVYRHFRNRDDLMDALVVRATMSEIAKMIGRLIVLTGLAEIIPESMVIVSVEVGANPLLQVLADRDDHGTVASLIVNAPHLIDLLTSLYAGVFSTRMAEVRAGVRPEDAARYVLSVALSLLLGLIPGTDNPDQVRRYVRAFVLPALLANPPQPEAVFI
;
A
#
# COMPACT_ATOMS: atom_id res chain seq x y z
N MET A 1 -63.06 -56.11 -21.76
CA MET A 1 -61.62 -55.82 -22.09
C MET A 1 -61.37 -54.32 -21.90
N ALA A 2 -60.81 -53.96 -20.80
CA ALA A 2 -60.51 -52.56 -20.44
C ALA A 2 -59.02 -52.36 -20.59
N ARG A 3 -58.58 -51.42 -21.46
CA ARG A 3 -57.18 -50.98 -21.57
C ARG A 3 -56.92 -49.88 -20.58
N LYS A 4 -55.98 -50.11 -19.65
CA LYS A 4 -55.47 -49.23 -18.67
C LYS A 4 -54.41 -48.32 -19.32
N SER A 5 -54.67 -47.03 -19.41
CA SER A 5 -53.68 -46.03 -19.86
C SER A 5 -52.73 -45.66 -18.74
N GLU A 6 -51.46 -45.98 -18.87
CA GLU A 6 -50.37 -45.53 -17.97
C GLU A 6 -50.05 -44.07 -18.28
N SER A 7 -50.18 -43.23 -17.27
CA SER A 7 -49.70 -41.87 -17.27
C SER A 7 -48.20 -41.84 -16.95
N VAL A 8 -47.39 -41.46 -17.94
CA VAL A 8 -45.94 -41.20 -17.77
C VAL A 8 -45.77 -39.93 -16.95
N GLY A 9 -45.29 -40.10 -15.74
CA GLY A 9 -44.94 -39.00 -14.82
C GLY A 9 -43.75 -38.18 -15.34
N LYS A 10 -43.98 -36.89 -15.57
CA LYS A 10 -42.98 -35.92 -15.96
C LYS A 10 -42.10 -35.59 -14.76
N ALA A 11 -40.83 -35.98 -14.80
CA ALA A 11 -39.83 -35.68 -13.76
C ALA A 11 -39.68 -34.16 -13.55
N PRO A 12 -39.53 -33.66 -12.32
CA PRO A 12 -39.31 -32.25 -12.05
C PRO A 12 -37.92 -31.82 -12.54
N ARG A 13 -37.90 -30.84 -13.44
CA ARG A 13 -36.64 -30.19 -13.87
C ARG A 13 -36.04 -29.46 -12.70
N GLY A 14 -34.97 -29.99 -12.13
CA GLY A 14 -34.15 -29.35 -11.12
C GLY A 14 -33.58 -28.05 -11.67
N ARG A 15 -34.02 -26.91 -11.10
CA ARG A 15 -33.37 -25.61 -11.23
C ARG A 15 -32.14 -25.63 -10.32
N GLY A 16 -31.10 -26.31 -10.71
CA GLY A 16 -29.78 -26.20 -10.13
C GLY A 16 -28.90 -25.40 -11.06
N ARG A 17 -28.46 -24.23 -10.62
CA ARG A 17 -27.34 -23.50 -11.25
C ARG A 17 -26.12 -24.42 -11.19
N PRO A 18 -25.37 -24.64 -12.31
CA PRO A 18 -24.20 -25.52 -12.30
C PRO A 18 -23.23 -25.09 -11.21
N PRO A 19 -22.63 -26.02 -10.44
CA PRO A 19 -21.54 -25.68 -9.53
C PRO A 19 -20.28 -25.49 -10.37
N GLY A 20 -19.81 -24.25 -10.45
CA GLY A 20 -18.52 -23.92 -11.08
C GLY A 20 -18.63 -22.72 -12.02
N GLY A 21 -18.18 -21.53 -11.57
CA GLY A 21 -17.98 -20.41 -12.47
C GLY A 21 -18.46 -19.05 -11.99
N GLY A 22 -18.61 -18.82 -10.69
CA GLY A 22 -18.75 -17.47 -10.16
C GLY A 22 -17.47 -17.08 -9.41
N ASN A 23 -16.94 -15.89 -9.64
CA ASN A 23 -15.81 -15.38 -8.86
C ASN A 23 -16.11 -15.50 -7.36
N THR A 24 -15.10 -15.88 -6.57
CA THR A 24 -15.20 -15.84 -5.11
C THR A 24 -15.44 -14.40 -4.66
N ALA A 25 -15.93 -14.20 -3.43
CA ALA A 25 -16.10 -12.86 -2.88
C ALA A 25 -14.80 -12.05 -2.92
N GLU A 26 -13.67 -12.67 -2.62
CA GLU A 26 -12.34 -12.08 -2.68
C GLU A 26 -11.93 -11.71 -4.12
N GLN A 27 -12.15 -12.60 -5.08
CA GLN A 27 -11.88 -12.29 -6.49
C GLN A 27 -12.73 -11.12 -6.99
N ALA A 28 -14.00 -11.05 -6.62
CA ALA A 28 -14.86 -9.93 -6.97
C ALA A 28 -14.38 -8.62 -6.34
N GLN A 29 -13.98 -8.65 -5.06
CA GLN A 29 -13.42 -7.49 -4.37
C GLN A 29 -12.15 -7.00 -5.06
N ASN A 30 -11.22 -7.88 -5.40
CA ASN A 30 -9.98 -7.53 -6.08
C ASN A 30 -10.25 -6.92 -7.47
N GLN A 31 -11.17 -7.48 -8.26
CA GLN A 31 -11.54 -6.93 -9.58
C GLN A 31 -12.19 -5.55 -9.46
N LEU A 32 -12.98 -5.30 -8.41
CA LEU A 32 -13.54 -3.97 -8.12
C LEU A 32 -12.45 -2.96 -7.76
N LEU A 33 -11.47 -3.36 -6.95
CA LEU A 33 -10.33 -2.51 -6.60
C LEU A 33 -9.44 -2.25 -7.83
N ASP A 34 -9.22 -3.24 -8.71
CA ASP A 34 -8.47 -3.05 -9.96
C ASP A 34 -9.16 -2.06 -10.91
N ALA A 35 -10.47 -2.15 -11.02
CA ALA A 35 -11.27 -1.22 -11.81
C ALA A 35 -11.25 0.20 -11.22
N ALA A 36 -11.33 0.32 -9.89
CA ALA A 36 -11.25 1.59 -9.19
C ALA A 36 -9.88 2.25 -9.39
N GLU A 37 -8.80 1.49 -9.24
CA GLU A 37 -7.42 1.96 -9.48
C GLU A 37 -7.26 2.53 -10.88
N ARG A 38 -7.65 1.78 -11.92
CA ARG A 38 -7.59 2.27 -13.30
C ARG A 38 -8.38 3.56 -13.49
N LEU A 39 -9.63 3.62 -13.03
CA LEU A 39 -10.48 4.80 -13.20
C LEU A 39 -9.95 6.00 -12.43
N PHE A 40 -9.41 5.81 -11.24
CA PHE A 40 -8.85 6.90 -10.44
C PHE A 40 -7.60 7.48 -11.10
N VAL A 41 -6.70 6.63 -11.60
CA VAL A 41 -5.50 7.08 -12.31
C VAL A 41 -5.84 7.76 -13.65
N GLU A 42 -6.83 7.22 -14.40
CA GLU A 42 -7.20 7.77 -15.72
C GLU A 42 -8.04 9.06 -15.64
N ARG A 43 -8.95 9.16 -14.67
CA ARG A 43 -10.00 10.20 -14.64
C ARG A 43 -10.01 11.04 -13.37
N GLY A 44 -9.15 10.73 -12.42
CA GLY A 44 -9.14 11.33 -11.11
C GLY A 44 -10.26 10.81 -10.20
N TYR A 45 -10.13 11.13 -8.93
CA TYR A 45 -11.09 10.71 -7.90
C TYR A 45 -12.50 11.27 -8.20
N GLY A 46 -12.64 12.58 -8.50
CA GLY A 46 -13.93 13.25 -8.69
C GLY A 46 -14.84 12.60 -9.73
N ALA A 47 -14.27 12.18 -10.87
CA ALA A 47 -15.02 11.63 -12.00
C ALA A 47 -15.35 10.13 -11.90
N SER A 48 -14.81 9.40 -10.91
CA SER A 48 -14.94 7.95 -10.79
C SER A 48 -16.03 7.56 -9.77
N THR A 49 -17.23 7.26 -10.25
CA THR A 49 -18.38 6.88 -9.40
C THR A 49 -18.42 5.39 -9.13
N MET A 50 -19.15 4.96 -8.07
CA MET A 50 -19.37 3.55 -7.74
C MET A 50 -20.01 2.78 -8.91
N GLU A 51 -20.88 3.43 -9.67
CA GLU A 51 -21.52 2.87 -10.88
C GLU A 51 -20.50 2.70 -12.02
N ALA A 52 -19.60 3.66 -12.21
CA ALA A 52 -18.53 3.55 -13.20
C ALA A 52 -17.57 2.41 -12.86
N ILE A 53 -17.20 2.28 -11.59
CA ILE A 53 -16.35 1.19 -11.09
C ILE A 53 -17.03 -0.17 -11.27
N ALA A 54 -18.33 -0.28 -10.94
CA ALA A 54 -19.10 -1.51 -11.18
C ALA A 54 -19.07 -1.93 -12.63
N ARG A 55 -19.35 -1.00 -13.53
CA ARG A 55 -19.37 -1.24 -15.00
C ARG A 55 -18.00 -1.60 -15.53
N GLU A 56 -16.95 -0.92 -15.10
CA GLU A 56 -15.56 -1.21 -15.47
C GLU A 56 -15.13 -2.61 -15.03
N ALA A 57 -15.54 -3.02 -13.83
CA ALA A 57 -15.25 -4.35 -13.29
C ALA A 57 -16.16 -5.47 -13.86
N GLY A 58 -17.17 -5.14 -14.69
CA GLY A 58 -18.12 -6.11 -15.22
C GLY A 58 -19.16 -6.60 -14.21
N TYR A 59 -19.43 -5.82 -13.15
CA TYR A 59 -20.38 -6.14 -12.10
C TYR A 59 -21.59 -5.21 -12.08
N SER A 60 -22.68 -5.66 -11.44
CA SER A 60 -23.81 -4.80 -11.15
C SER A 60 -23.51 -3.87 -9.97
N ARG A 61 -24.25 -2.74 -9.90
CA ARG A 61 -24.20 -1.82 -8.76
C ARG A 61 -24.42 -2.55 -7.41
N ALA A 62 -25.37 -3.51 -7.36
CA ALA A 62 -25.65 -4.28 -6.16
C ALA A 62 -24.44 -5.11 -5.66
N VAL A 63 -23.60 -5.57 -6.57
CA VAL A 63 -22.37 -6.30 -6.21
C VAL A 63 -21.35 -5.36 -5.55
N VAL A 64 -21.13 -4.16 -6.12
CA VAL A 64 -20.20 -3.19 -5.52
C VAL A 64 -20.63 -2.82 -4.11
N TYR A 65 -21.91 -2.47 -3.90
CA TYR A 65 -22.43 -2.08 -2.57
C TYR A 65 -22.49 -3.24 -1.57
N ARG A 66 -22.38 -4.48 -2.02
CA ARG A 66 -22.21 -5.64 -1.13
C ARG A 66 -20.79 -5.73 -0.56
N HIS A 67 -19.77 -5.28 -1.32
CA HIS A 67 -18.36 -5.31 -0.90
C HIS A 67 -17.93 -4.02 -0.21
N PHE A 68 -18.44 -2.88 -0.65
CA PHE A 68 -18.07 -1.56 -0.15
C PHE A 68 -19.34 -0.74 0.14
N ARG A 69 -19.54 -0.33 1.38
CA ARG A 69 -20.72 0.40 1.84
C ARG A 69 -20.92 1.73 1.11
N ASN A 70 -19.82 2.40 0.81
CA ASN A 70 -19.75 3.66 0.11
C ASN A 70 -18.41 3.79 -0.62
N ARG A 71 -18.18 4.95 -1.22
CA ARG A 71 -16.96 5.22 -1.97
C ARG A 71 -15.74 5.38 -1.08
N ASP A 72 -15.90 5.92 0.13
CA ASP A 72 -14.80 6.08 1.08
C ASP A 72 -14.32 4.72 1.59
N ASP A 73 -15.22 3.79 1.86
CA ASP A 73 -14.91 2.40 2.25
C ASP A 73 -14.09 1.68 1.15
N LEU A 74 -14.44 1.91 -0.12
CA LEU A 74 -13.67 1.40 -1.27
C LEU A 74 -12.29 2.06 -1.36
N MET A 75 -12.23 3.38 -1.13
CA MET A 75 -11.00 4.15 -1.11
C MET A 75 -10.04 3.65 -0.03
N ASP A 76 -10.53 3.49 1.20
CA ASP A 76 -9.71 3.02 2.32
C ASP A 76 -9.11 1.63 2.00
N ALA A 77 -9.91 0.73 1.42
CA ALA A 77 -9.42 -0.56 0.96
C ALA A 77 -8.35 -0.43 -0.15
N LEU A 78 -8.50 0.54 -1.05
CA LEU A 78 -7.56 0.79 -2.12
C LEU A 78 -6.25 1.38 -1.59
N VAL A 79 -6.30 2.33 -0.64
CA VAL A 79 -5.12 2.88 0.05
C VAL A 79 -4.34 1.77 0.75
N VAL A 80 -5.03 0.93 1.52
CA VAL A 80 -4.40 -0.21 2.20
C VAL A 80 -3.73 -1.14 1.19
N ARG A 81 -4.43 -1.52 0.10
CA ARG A 81 -3.86 -2.39 -0.94
C ARG A 81 -2.64 -1.78 -1.62
N ALA A 82 -2.71 -0.50 -2.01
CA ALA A 82 -1.61 0.21 -2.63
C ALA A 82 -0.39 0.27 -1.72
N THR A 83 -0.60 0.62 -0.45
CA THR A 83 0.48 0.70 0.53
C THR A 83 1.11 -0.67 0.79
N MET A 84 0.31 -1.74 0.92
CA MET A 84 0.85 -3.11 1.08
C MET A 84 1.67 -3.53 -0.13
N SER A 85 1.25 -3.15 -1.34
CA SER A 85 2.01 -3.40 -2.57
C SER A 85 3.37 -2.69 -2.55
N GLU A 86 3.42 -1.42 -2.14
CA GLU A 86 4.69 -0.67 -2.03
C GLU A 86 5.60 -1.26 -0.94
N ILE A 87 5.06 -1.65 0.22
CA ILE A 87 5.81 -2.34 1.27
C ILE A 87 6.41 -3.66 0.75
N ALA A 88 5.64 -4.46 0.02
CA ALA A 88 6.12 -5.73 -0.53
C ALA A 88 7.27 -5.52 -1.53
N LYS A 89 7.16 -4.52 -2.42
CA LYS A 89 8.24 -4.14 -3.36
C LYS A 89 9.49 -3.69 -2.59
N MET A 90 9.32 -2.85 -1.59
CA MET A 90 10.41 -2.36 -0.74
C MET A 90 11.12 -3.53 -0.05
N ILE A 91 10.39 -4.43 0.60
CA ILE A 91 10.97 -5.61 1.26
C ILE A 91 11.75 -6.46 0.24
N GLY A 92 11.19 -6.71 -0.95
CA GLY A 92 11.84 -7.48 -2.01
C GLY A 92 13.18 -6.89 -2.45
N ARG A 93 13.33 -5.56 -2.43
CA ARG A 93 14.59 -4.86 -2.76
C ARG A 93 15.56 -4.83 -1.59
N LEU A 94 15.08 -4.65 -0.37
CA LEU A 94 15.93 -4.49 0.81
C LEU A 94 16.44 -5.82 1.37
N ILE A 95 15.78 -6.94 1.07
CA ILE A 95 16.14 -8.27 1.62
C ILE A 95 17.53 -8.76 1.21
N VAL A 96 18.05 -8.25 0.11
CA VAL A 96 19.42 -8.60 -0.38
C VAL A 96 20.50 -7.75 0.27
N LEU A 97 20.15 -6.70 0.97
CA LEU A 97 21.08 -5.82 1.68
C LEU A 97 21.41 -6.38 3.06
N THR A 98 22.67 -6.26 3.47
CA THR A 98 23.15 -6.97 4.66
C THR A 98 23.22 -6.10 5.90
N GLY A 99 23.46 -4.79 5.77
CA GLY A 99 23.69 -3.87 6.87
C GLY A 99 22.69 -2.70 6.95
N LEU A 100 22.47 -2.18 8.17
CA LEU A 100 21.62 -1.02 8.38
C LEU A 100 22.12 0.23 7.63
N ALA A 101 23.45 0.34 7.42
CA ALA A 101 24.05 1.42 6.65
C ALA A 101 23.67 1.45 5.17
N GLU A 102 23.16 0.34 4.63
CA GLU A 102 22.62 0.21 3.27
C GLU A 102 21.08 0.23 3.27
N ILE A 103 20.46 -0.53 4.20
CA ILE A 103 19.01 -0.71 4.27
C ILE A 103 18.32 0.64 4.53
N ILE A 104 18.80 1.44 5.49
CA ILE A 104 18.12 2.68 5.87
C ILE A 104 18.16 3.71 4.73
N PRO A 105 19.32 4.06 4.11
CA PRO A 105 19.34 4.99 2.99
C PRO A 105 18.49 4.53 1.81
N GLU A 106 18.55 3.24 1.45
CA GLU A 106 17.78 2.73 0.31
C GLU A 106 16.28 2.72 0.59
N SER A 107 15.85 2.40 1.81
CA SER A 107 14.44 2.51 2.20
C SER A 107 13.94 3.96 2.09
N MET A 108 14.77 4.94 2.45
CA MET A 108 14.41 6.36 2.33
C MET A 108 14.31 6.82 0.87
N VAL A 109 15.19 6.33 0.01
CA VAL A 109 15.09 6.58 -1.45
C VAL A 109 13.80 6.02 -2.01
N ILE A 110 13.45 4.78 -1.70
CA ILE A 110 12.20 4.16 -2.14
C ILE A 110 11.00 5.00 -1.68
N VAL A 111 10.98 5.40 -0.42
CA VAL A 111 9.87 6.19 0.15
C VAL A 111 9.76 7.56 -0.52
N SER A 112 10.86 8.32 -0.62
CA SER A 112 10.81 9.69 -1.12
C SER A 112 10.59 9.78 -2.63
N VAL A 113 11.25 8.90 -3.41
CA VAL A 113 11.24 8.99 -4.88
C VAL A 113 10.12 8.15 -5.48
N GLU A 114 9.95 6.90 -5.04
CA GLU A 114 9.03 5.97 -5.71
C GLU A 114 7.63 6.01 -5.10
N VAL A 115 7.50 5.93 -3.77
CA VAL A 115 6.19 6.00 -3.09
C VAL A 115 5.59 7.39 -3.28
N GLY A 116 6.39 8.45 -3.14
CA GLY A 116 5.95 9.83 -3.39
C GLY A 116 5.48 10.09 -4.81
N ALA A 117 6.07 9.43 -5.81
CA ALA A 117 5.71 9.55 -7.23
C ALA A 117 4.64 8.54 -7.70
N ASN A 118 4.13 7.67 -6.82
CA ASN A 118 3.12 6.68 -7.21
C ASN A 118 1.82 7.37 -7.65
N PRO A 119 1.37 7.23 -8.92
CA PRO A 119 0.22 7.97 -9.45
C PRO A 119 -1.07 7.69 -8.70
N LEU A 120 -1.28 6.45 -8.27
CA LEU A 120 -2.46 6.08 -7.50
C LEU A 120 -2.46 6.77 -6.14
N LEU A 121 -1.34 6.72 -5.40
CA LEU A 121 -1.23 7.36 -4.09
C LEU A 121 -1.38 8.87 -4.18
N GLN A 122 -0.88 9.50 -5.25
CA GLN A 122 -1.09 10.94 -5.51
C GLN A 122 -2.57 11.27 -5.73
N VAL A 123 -3.26 10.53 -6.60
CA VAL A 123 -4.70 10.74 -6.84
C VAL A 123 -5.53 10.51 -5.57
N LEU A 124 -5.14 9.52 -4.75
CA LEU A 124 -5.82 9.26 -3.49
C LEU A 124 -5.55 10.37 -2.46
N ALA A 125 -4.38 10.99 -2.49
CA ALA A 125 -4.03 12.12 -1.64
C ALA A 125 -4.75 13.40 -2.03
N ASP A 126 -4.94 13.66 -3.32
CA ASP A 126 -5.62 14.86 -3.86
C ASP A 126 -7.14 14.92 -3.54
N ARG A 127 -7.68 13.89 -2.91
CA ARG A 127 -9.10 13.80 -2.52
C ARG A 127 -9.55 15.01 -1.69
N ASP A 128 -8.71 15.51 -0.81
CA ASP A 128 -9.02 16.51 0.20
C ASP A 128 -8.34 17.88 -0.09
N ASP A 129 -8.44 18.38 -1.31
CA ASP A 129 -7.99 19.70 -1.83
C ASP A 129 -6.55 20.17 -1.49
N HIS A 130 -5.82 19.49 -0.59
CA HIS A 130 -4.41 19.74 -0.24
C HIS A 130 -3.74 18.51 0.38
N GLY A 131 -4.27 17.31 0.09
CA GLY A 131 -3.74 16.07 0.62
C GLY A 131 -2.37 15.73 0.01
N THR A 132 -1.53 15.09 0.80
CA THR A 132 -0.24 14.53 0.37
C THR A 132 -0.22 13.02 0.61
N VAL A 133 0.68 12.30 -0.07
CA VAL A 133 0.89 10.86 0.21
C VAL A 133 1.24 10.65 1.70
N ALA A 134 1.97 11.58 2.31
CA ALA A 134 2.25 11.54 3.75
C ALA A 134 0.98 11.66 4.60
N SER A 135 0.00 12.49 4.21
CA SER A 135 -1.27 12.63 4.94
C SER A 135 -2.10 11.36 4.91
N LEU A 136 -2.08 10.59 3.82
CA LEU A 136 -2.73 9.28 3.76
C LEU A 136 -2.16 8.31 4.81
N ILE A 137 -0.84 8.32 4.98
CA ILE A 137 -0.15 7.46 5.95
C ILE A 137 -0.45 7.92 7.38
N VAL A 138 -0.34 9.22 7.65
CA VAL A 138 -0.55 9.79 9.00
C VAL A 138 -1.98 9.60 9.48
N ASN A 139 -2.96 9.68 8.58
CA ASN A 139 -4.38 9.49 8.88
C ASN A 139 -4.79 8.00 8.96
N ALA A 140 -3.85 7.06 8.82
CA ALA A 140 -4.07 5.62 8.95
C ALA A 140 -3.24 5.04 10.12
N PRO A 141 -3.71 5.12 11.39
CA PRO A 141 -2.96 4.71 12.58
C PRO A 141 -2.43 3.28 12.51
N HIS A 142 -3.23 2.34 12.00
CA HIS A 142 -2.82 0.94 11.84
C HIS A 142 -1.64 0.79 10.85
N LEU A 143 -1.52 1.68 9.87
CA LEU A 143 -0.41 1.69 8.93
C LEU A 143 0.87 2.20 9.60
N ILE A 144 0.77 3.26 10.41
CA ILE A 144 1.88 3.77 11.23
C ILE A 144 2.40 2.67 12.16
N ASP A 145 1.50 1.96 12.86
CA ASP A 145 1.88 0.87 13.77
C ASP A 145 2.56 -0.28 13.02
N LEU A 146 2.04 -0.64 11.85
CA LEU A 146 2.64 -1.67 10.99
C LEU A 146 4.04 -1.27 10.54
N LEU A 147 4.21 -0.06 9.98
CA LEU A 147 5.50 0.44 9.52
C LEU A 147 6.51 0.53 10.66
N THR A 148 6.08 1.02 11.82
CA THR A 148 6.91 1.05 13.03
C THR A 148 7.37 -0.35 13.42
N SER A 149 6.46 -1.34 13.41
CA SER A 149 6.77 -2.72 13.75
C SER A 149 7.73 -3.36 12.75
N LEU A 150 7.58 -3.09 11.46
CA LEU A 150 8.49 -3.58 10.41
C LEU A 150 9.92 -3.05 10.63
N TYR A 151 10.08 -1.73 10.81
CA TYR A 151 11.39 -1.15 11.09
C TYR A 151 11.98 -1.64 12.42
N ALA A 152 11.17 -1.72 13.49
CA ALA A 152 11.63 -2.26 14.77
C ALA A 152 12.14 -3.70 14.64
N GLY A 153 11.48 -4.53 13.84
CA GLY A 153 11.93 -5.87 13.49
C GLY A 153 13.29 -5.89 12.80
N VAL A 154 13.50 -4.98 11.84
CA VAL A 154 14.81 -4.83 11.15
C VAL A 154 15.92 -4.44 12.14
N PHE A 155 15.65 -3.49 13.04
CA PHE A 155 16.62 -3.09 14.08
C PHE A 155 16.89 -4.22 15.08
N SER A 156 15.84 -4.92 15.54
CA SER A 156 15.96 -6.01 16.52
C SER A 156 16.86 -7.16 16.04
N THR A 157 16.82 -7.45 14.75
CA THR A 157 17.66 -8.51 14.16
C THR A 157 19.13 -8.07 13.92
N ARG A 158 19.43 -6.77 14.10
CA ARG A 158 20.75 -6.17 13.81
C ARG A 158 21.26 -5.30 14.98
N MET A 159 20.94 -5.66 16.21
CA MET A 159 21.32 -4.89 17.41
C MET A 159 22.81 -4.63 17.55
N ALA A 160 23.67 -5.50 16.98
CA ALA A 160 25.12 -5.30 16.99
C ALA A 160 25.57 -4.07 16.17
N GLU A 161 24.77 -3.62 15.20
CA GLU A 161 25.04 -2.42 14.41
C GLU A 161 24.47 -1.16 15.06
N VAL A 162 23.49 -1.32 15.97
CA VAL A 162 22.77 -0.21 16.58
C VAL A 162 23.61 0.42 17.71
N ARG A 163 23.56 1.74 17.80
CA ARG A 163 24.24 2.51 18.83
C ARG A 163 23.75 2.11 20.23
N ALA A 164 24.66 1.98 21.17
CA ALA A 164 24.34 1.68 22.56
C ALA A 164 23.31 2.67 23.15
N GLY A 165 22.28 2.14 23.80
CA GLY A 165 21.19 2.90 24.40
C GLY A 165 20.03 3.24 23.45
N VAL A 166 20.13 2.95 22.15
CA VAL A 166 19.01 3.11 21.20
C VAL A 166 18.18 1.84 21.18
N ARG A 167 16.90 1.96 21.48
CA ARG A 167 15.95 0.83 21.39
C ARG A 167 15.40 0.69 19.96
N PRO A 168 15.10 -0.53 19.51
CA PRO A 168 14.54 -0.78 18.18
C PRO A 168 13.30 0.06 17.86
N GLU A 169 12.39 0.19 18.81
CA GLU A 169 11.14 0.95 18.65
C GLU A 169 11.40 2.46 18.50
N ASP A 170 12.36 3.01 19.23
CA ASP A 170 12.72 4.44 19.15
C ASP A 170 13.43 4.72 17.81
N ALA A 171 14.32 3.82 17.39
CA ALA A 171 14.97 3.89 16.09
C ALA A 171 13.94 3.81 14.94
N ALA A 172 12.98 2.90 15.04
CA ALA A 172 11.91 2.74 14.05
C ALA A 172 11.05 4.01 13.93
N ARG A 173 10.63 4.59 15.05
CA ARG A 173 9.86 5.86 15.07
C ARG A 173 10.65 7.01 14.48
N TYR A 174 11.93 7.10 14.80
CA TYR A 174 12.80 8.14 14.24
C TYR A 174 12.92 7.99 12.72
N VAL A 175 13.21 6.79 12.23
CA VAL A 175 13.30 6.49 10.78
C VAL A 175 11.98 6.82 10.08
N LEU A 176 10.83 6.44 10.66
CA LEU A 176 9.52 6.75 10.10
C LEU A 176 9.25 8.26 10.06
N SER A 177 9.65 9.01 11.10
CA SER A 177 9.52 10.47 11.12
C SER A 177 10.34 11.13 10.01
N VAL A 178 11.55 10.65 9.75
CA VAL A 178 12.38 11.11 8.62
C VAL A 178 11.72 10.77 7.29
N ALA A 179 11.20 9.54 7.13
CA ALA A 179 10.49 9.12 5.92
C ALA A 179 9.28 10.02 5.60
N LEU A 180 8.48 10.35 6.61
CA LEU A 180 7.35 11.28 6.47
C LEU A 180 7.82 12.69 6.12
N SER A 181 8.91 13.17 6.70
CA SER A 181 9.50 14.47 6.39
C SER A 181 9.98 14.54 4.93
N LEU A 182 10.55 13.45 4.41
CA LEU A 182 10.93 13.32 3.00
C LEU A 182 9.70 13.36 2.08
N LEU A 183 8.65 12.59 2.41
CA LEU A 183 7.39 12.58 1.65
C LEU A 183 6.67 13.92 1.65
N LEU A 184 6.80 14.70 2.73
CA LEU A 184 6.24 16.06 2.82
C LEU A 184 7.09 17.12 2.11
N GLY A 185 8.24 16.75 1.54
CA GLY A 185 9.15 17.71 0.90
C GLY A 185 9.80 18.72 1.87
N LEU A 186 9.84 18.41 3.18
CA LEU A 186 10.46 19.27 4.18
C LEU A 186 12.00 19.28 4.10
N ILE A 187 12.56 18.29 3.42
CA ILE A 187 14.00 18.15 3.20
C ILE A 187 14.27 18.45 1.72
N PRO A 188 15.11 19.45 1.39
CA PRO A 188 15.38 19.81 0.00
C PRO A 188 16.04 18.69 -0.81
N GLY A 189 15.68 18.56 -2.10
CA GLY A 189 16.31 17.61 -3.03
C GLY A 189 15.86 16.16 -2.86
N THR A 190 14.65 15.95 -2.34
CA THR A 190 14.08 14.62 -2.08
C THR A 190 13.70 13.83 -3.33
N ASP A 191 13.72 14.47 -4.50
CA ASP A 191 13.56 13.90 -5.84
C ASP A 191 14.86 13.30 -6.40
N ASN A 192 16.00 13.60 -5.75
CA ASN A 192 17.31 13.08 -6.14
C ASN A 192 17.74 11.92 -5.22
N PRO A 193 17.79 10.65 -5.73
CA PRO A 193 18.17 9.49 -4.93
C PRO A 193 19.53 9.62 -4.23
N ASP A 194 20.51 10.21 -4.90
CA ASP A 194 21.85 10.33 -4.33
C ASP A 194 21.92 11.39 -3.23
N GLN A 195 21.14 12.45 -3.35
CA GLN A 195 21.02 13.44 -2.29
C GLN A 195 20.31 12.87 -1.06
N VAL A 196 19.26 12.07 -1.26
CA VAL A 196 18.59 11.35 -0.15
C VAL A 196 19.58 10.42 0.55
N ARG A 197 20.37 9.64 -0.19
CA ARG A 197 21.39 8.76 0.42
C ARG A 197 22.43 9.54 1.21
N ARG A 198 22.97 10.64 0.66
CA ARG A 198 23.93 11.52 1.36
C ARG A 198 23.32 12.11 2.62
N TYR A 199 22.09 12.63 2.53
CA TYR A 199 21.36 13.17 3.69
C TYR A 199 21.23 12.13 4.80
N VAL A 200 20.78 10.93 4.47
CA VAL A 200 20.60 9.84 5.45
C VAL A 200 21.92 9.42 6.06
N ARG A 201 22.97 9.28 5.26
CA ARG A 201 24.32 8.96 5.76
C ARG A 201 24.88 10.02 6.68
N ALA A 202 24.67 11.30 6.37
CA ALA A 202 25.21 12.40 7.15
C ALA A 202 24.44 12.70 8.44
N PHE A 203 23.11 12.57 8.43
CA PHE A 203 22.29 13.05 9.54
C PHE A 203 21.47 11.99 10.25
N VAL A 204 21.14 10.89 9.60
CA VAL A 204 20.29 9.84 10.17
C VAL A 204 21.14 8.70 10.75
N LEU A 205 22.06 8.13 9.97
CA LEU A 205 22.86 6.99 10.41
C LEU A 205 23.71 7.27 11.67
N PRO A 206 24.32 8.45 11.86
CA PRO A 206 25.10 8.74 13.09
C PRO A 206 24.26 8.72 14.37
N ALA A 207 22.96 8.99 14.28
CA ALA A 207 22.05 8.89 15.42
C ALA A 207 21.70 7.44 15.78
N LEU A 208 21.79 6.51 14.82
CA LEU A 208 21.30 5.16 14.94
C LEU A 208 22.39 4.09 15.06
N LEU A 209 23.52 4.26 14.37
CA LEU A 209 24.55 3.23 14.25
C LEU A 209 25.72 3.44 15.22
N ALA A 210 26.28 2.32 15.68
CA ALA A 210 27.50 2.31 16.49
C ALA A 210 28.72 2.77 15.68
N ASN A 211 28.79 2.37 14.41
CA ASN A 211 29.87 2.71 13.48
C ASN A 211 29.26 3.26 12.17
N PRO A 212 28.81 4.52 12.14
CA PRO A 212 28.26 5.10 10.93
C PRO A 212 29.34 5.34 9.87
N PRO A 213 28.98 5.25 8.56
CA PRO A 213 29.89 5.63 7.49
C PRO A 213 30.28 7.12 7.58
N GLN A 214 31.43 7.47 7.00
CA GLN A 214 31.86 8.87 6.95
C GLN A 214 30.86 9.71 6.14
N PRO A 215 30.41 10.86 6.63
CA PRO A 215 29.49 11.72 5.93
C PRO A 215 30.15 12.40 4.71
N GLU A 216 29.39 12.55 3.65
CA GLU A 216 29.73 13.35 2.47
C GLU A 216 28.92 14.65 2.46
N ALA A 217 29.33 15.66 1.66
CA ALA A 217 28.57 16.88 1.49
C ALA A 217 27.18 16.58 0.91
N VAL A 218 26.12 17.09 1.56
CA VAL A 218 24.73 16.74 1.24
C VAL A 218 24.14 17.66 0.17
N PHE A 219 24.25 18.97 0.41
CA PHE A 219 23.70 19.99 -0.48
C PHE A 219 24.83 20.56 -1.33
N ILE A 220 24.91 20.07 -2.56
CA ILE A 220 25.93 20.47 -3.55
C ILE A 220 25.22 21.17 -4.70
#